data_882e089a8b7d5b1f93610341918a4601
#
_entry.id   882e089a8b7d5b1f93610341918a4601
#
_cell.length_a   1.000
_cell.length_b   1.000
_cell.length_c   1.000
_cell.angle_alpha   90.00
_cell.angle_beta   90.00
_cell.angle_gamma   90.00
#
_symmetry.space_group_name_H-M   'P 1'
#
loop_
_entity.id
_entity.type
_entity.pdbx_description
1 polymer ?
#
loop_
_entity_poly.entity_id
_entity_poly.type
_entity_poly.pdbx_seq_one_letter_code
_entity_poly.pdbx_strand_id
1 'polypeptide(L)'
;MQMTFGRHIGRVGFLAAALLAFGLHAPAARADIYTFDRDHTNITFSWNHLGIARQSARILEFDGILDFDTENPENSSVEVTLKVASIFSGAKALDRDLRSSDFFDAARYPDITFKSTMIRRVGERSGEVAGDLTILGETRPVVLQVRWNFSGEHPLGQINPGYRGKYVAGFSAVTTVARSGWGLKRAIPLVSDEIEIIIEAEFLRK
;
A
#
# COMPACT_ATOMS: atom_id res chain seq x y z
N MET A 1 70.28 14.31 69.95
CA MET A 1 69.15 15.19 69.69
C MET A 1 68.70 14.96 68.27
N GLN A 2 67.85 13.98 68.08
CA GLN A 2 67.35 13.54 66.77
C GLN A 2 65.89 13.97 66.64
N MET A 3 65.57 14.76 65.63
CA MET A 3 64.21 15.13 65.25
C MET A 3 63.69 14.16 64.22
N THR A 4 62.61 13.48 64.53
CA THR A 4 61.86 12.63 63.62
C THR A 4 60.76 13.40 62.97
N PHE A 5 60.79 13.50 61.63
CA PHE A 5 59.76 14.10 60.80
C PHE A 5 58.72 13.02 60.45
N GLY A 6 57.48 13.19 60.93
CA GLY A 6 56.31 12.35 60.49
C GLY A 6 55.71 12.80 59.18
N ARG A 7 55.63 11.89 58.23
CA ARG A 7 54.93 12.13 56.94
C ARG A 7 53.46 11.74 57.06
N HIS A 8 52.58 12.73 56.99
CA HIS A 8 51.10 12.47 56.78
C HIS A 8 50.87 12.24 55.30
N ILE A 9 50.37 11.02 54.93
CA ILE A 9 49.91 10.68 53.62
C ILE A 9 48.40 10.95 53.59
N GLY A 10 47.99 12.01 52.91
CA GLY A 10 46.58 12.30 52.65
C GLY A 10 46.00 11.33 51.60
N ARG A 11 44.94 10.63 51.98
CA ARG A 11 44.15 9.82 51.07
C ARG A 11 43.21 10.73 50.26
N VAL A 12 43.49 10.90 48.98
CA VAL A 12 42.59 11.53 48.01
C VAL A 12 41.55 10.48 47.62
N GLY A 13 40.32 10.67 48.06
CA GLY A 13 39.19 9.86 47.65
C GLY A 13 38.72 10.28 46.26
N PHE A 14 38.81 9.38 45.27
CA PHE A 14 38.17 9.54 43.97
C PHE A 14 36.68 9.25 44.08
N LEU A 15 35.84 10.25 44.01
CA LEU A 15 34.38 10.08 43.77
C LEU A 15 34.19 9.80 42.28
N ALA A 16 33.91 8.55 41.93
CA ALA A 16 33.45 8.19 40.59
C ALA A 16 31.97 8.55 40.45
N ALA A 17 31.65 9.62 39.74
CA ALA A 17 30.30 9.99 39.37
C ALA A 17 29.85 9.04 38.20
N ALA A 18 29.01 8.06 38.51
CA ALA A 18 28.35 7.22 37.52
C ALA A 18 27.23 8.05 36.84
N LEU A 19 27.48 8.55 35.64
CA LEU A 19 26.44 9.11 34.75
C LEU A 19 25.57 7.97 34.24
N LEU A 20 24.41 7.79 34.87
CA LEU A 20 23.32 6.97 34.33
C LEU A 20 22.72 7.70 33.12
N ALA A 21 23.15 7.33 31.92
CA ALA A 21 22.51 7.74 30.71
C ALA A 21 21.13 7.04 30.61
N PHE A 22 20.07 7.72 31.03
CA PHE A 22 18.72 7.33 30.70
C PHE A 22 18.54 7.52 29.19
N GLY A 23 18.69 6.44 28.42
CA GLY A 23 18.31 6.41 27.04
C GLY A 23 16.79 6.60 26.94
N LEU A 24 16.35 7.80 26.53
CA LEU A 24 14.97 8.03 26.10
C LEU A 24 14.72 7.14 24.88
N HIS A 25 14.22 5.93 25.10
CA HIS A 25 13.63 5.15 24.03
C HIS A 25 12.31 5.85 23.67
N ALA A 26 12.33 6.65 22.60
CA ALA A 26 11.10 7.07 21.96
C ALA A 26 10.34 5.78 21.59
N PRO A 27 9.04 5.64 21.90
CA PRO A 27 8.28 4.50 21.44
C PRO A 27 8.39 4.48 19.91
N ALA A 28 8.76 3.33 19.36
CA ALA A 28 8.74 3.15 17.90
C ALA A 28 7.34 3.51 17.43
N ALA A 29 7.24 4.44 16.48
CA ALA A 29 5.98 4.76 15.85
C ALA A 29 5.38 3.44 15.35
N ARG A 30 4.20 3.10 15.85
CA ARG A 30 3.52 1.87 15.48
C ARG A 30 2.67 2.20 14.26
N ALA A 31 2.88 1.50 13.18
CA ALA A 31 2.01 1.61 12.04
C ALA A 31 0.56 1.27 12.43
N ASP A 32 -0.38 2.05 11.93
CA ASP A 32 -1.80 1.85 12.17
C ASP A 32 -2.40 0.95 11.09
N ILE A 33 -3.31 0.07 11.48
CA ILE A 33 -4.01 -0.82 10.58
C ILE A 33 -5.25 -0.14 10.00
N TYR A 34 -5.34 -0.15 8.67
CA TYR A 34 -6.44 0.40 7.90
C TYR A 34 -7.10 -0.67 7.04
N THR A 35 -8.39 -0.52 6.78
CA THR A 35 -9.16 -1.32 5.81
C THR A 35 -9.84 -0.42 4.82
N PHE A 36 -10.15 -0.92 3.63
CA PHE A 36 -10.82 -0.14 2.58
C PHE A 36 -12.15 0.45 3.05
N ASP A 37 -12.36 1.72 2.74
CA ASP A 37 -13.70 2.27 2.56
C ASP A 37 -14.16 1.91 1.14
N ARG A 38 -15.02 0.88 1.05
CA ARG A 38 -15.44 0.31 -0.23
C ARG A 38 -16.32 1.24 -1.06
N ASP A 39 -17.06 2.12 -0.39
CA ASP A 39 -17.97 3.06 -1.04
C ASP A 39 -17.21 4.19 -1.74
N HIS A 40 -16.00 4.49 -1.25
CA HIS A 40 -15.15 5.58 -1.75
C HIS A 40 -13.86 5.09 -2.43
N THR A 41 -13.76 3.78 -2.75
CA THR A 41 -12.61 3.21 -3.44
C THR A 41 -12.97 2.75 -4.84
N ASN A 42 -12.11 3.08 -5.82
CA ASN A 42 -12.24 2.70 -7.21
C ASN A 42 -10.98 2.03 -7.72
N ILE A 43 -11.13 0.83 -8.29
CA ILE A 43 -10.05 0.10 -8.95
C ILE A 43 -10.47 -0.13 -10.40
N THR A 44 -9.79 0.57 -11.32
CA THR A 44 -10.13 0.60 -12.75
C THR A 44 -8.94 0.12 -13.57
N PHE A 45 -9.18 -0.67 -14.59
CA PHE A 45 -8.19 -1.01 -15.61
C PHE A 45 -8.70 -0.69 -17.00
N SER A 46 -7.81 -0.30 -17.91
CA SER A 46 -8.17 0.15 -19.24
C SER A 46 -7.21 -0.33 -20.31
N TRP A 47 -7.69 -0.44 -21.54
CA TRP A 47 -6.96 -0.92 -22.70
C TRP A 47 -7.40 -0.21 -23.98
N ASN A 48 -6.54 -0.22 -25.01
CA ASN A 48 -6.92 0.19 -26.35
C ASN A 48 -7.62 -0.95 -27.06
N HIS A 49 -8.76 -0.66 -27.67
CA HIS A 49 -9.56 -1.60 -28.46
C HIS A 49 -9.51 -1.20 -29.93
N LEU A 50 -8.78 -1.98 -30.76
CA LEU A 50 -8.66 -1.86 -32.21
C LEU A 50 -8.10 -0.52 -32.71
N GLY A 51 -7.47 0.28 -31.84
CA GLY A 51 -7.11 1.66 -32.18
C GLY A 51 -8.28 2.63 -32.30
N ILE A 52 -9.52 2.14 -32.08
CA ILE A 52 -10.76 2.92 -32.22
C ILE A 52 -11.08 3.69 -30.94
N ALA A 53 -10.98 3.01 -29.78
CA ALA A 53 -11.34 3.62 -28.52
C ALA A 53 -10.60 2.96 -27.34
N ARG A 54 -10.50 3.69 -26.25
CA ARG A 54 -10.07 3.15 -24.96
C ARG A 54 -11.29 2.58 -24.24
N GLN A 55 -11.21 1.32 -23.86
CA GLN A 55 -12.21 0.64 -23.05
C GLN A 55 -11.69 0.53 -21.62
N SER A 56 -12.59 0.39 -20.66
CA SER A 56 -12.24 0.17 -19.27
C SER A 56 -13.22 -0.73 -18.56
N ALA A 57 -12.76 -1.33 -17.47
CA ALA A 57 -13.60 -2.04 -16.51
C ALA A 57 -13.14 -1.74 -15.09
N ARG A 58 -14.03 -1.96 -14.14
CA ARG A 58 -13.79 -1.82 -12.70
C ARG A 58 -13.86 -3.19 -12.04
N ILE A 59 -13.19 -3.30 -10.89
CA ILE A 59 -13.38 -4.42 -9.97
C ILE A 59 -14.18 -3.90 -8.80
N LEU A 60 -15.37 -4.48 -8.56
CA LEU A 60 -16.33 -3.95 -7.58
C LEU A 60 -16.19 -4.58 -6.20
N GLU A 61 -15.66 -5.82 -6.14
CA GLU A 61 -15.45 -6.53 -4.87
C GLU A 61 -13.96 -6.73 -4.63
N PHE A 62 -13.50 -6.16 -3.54
CA PHE A 62 -12.11 -6.24 -3.10
C PHE A 62 -12.04 -6.16 -1.58
N ASP A 63 -10.94 -6.64 -1.03
CA ASP A 63 -10.59 -6.50 0.38
C ASP A 63 -9.09 -6.34 0.53
N GLY A 64 -8.65 -5.85 1.70
CA GLY A 64 -7.24 -5.70 1.95
C GLY A 64 -6.94 -5.01 3.26
N ILE A 65 -5.67 -5.02 3.58
CA ILE A 65 -5.11 -4.38 4.77
C ILE A 65 -3.99 -3.46 4.32
N LEU A 66 -4.03 -2.25 4.81
CA LEU A 66 -2.92 -1.30 4.76
C LEU A 66 -2.40 -1.13 6.20
N ASP A 67 -1.15 -1.50 6.41
CA ASP A 67 -0.38 -1.18 7.61
C ASP A 67 0.40 0.09 7.31
N PHE A 68 0.00 1.23 7.90
CA PHE A 68 0.48 2.54 7.48
C PHE A 68 1.18 3.30 8.60
N ASP A 69 2.48 3.50 8.42
CA ASP A 69 3.31 4.38 9.23
C ASP A 69 3.37 5.77 8.58
N THR A 70 2.66 6.74 9.15
CA THR A 70 2.59 8.11 8.61
C THR A 70 3.89 8.89 8.81
N GLU A 71 4.74 8.50 9.77
CA GLU A 71 6.02 9.15 10.03
C GLU A 71 7.12 8.58 9.13
N ASN A 72 7.09 7.26 8.91
CA ASN A 72 8.05 6.53 8.09
C ASN A 72 7.32 5.64 7.08
N PRO A 73 6.78 6.20 5.99
CA PRO A 73 5.96 5.46 5.02
C PRO A 73 6.65 4.24 4.40
N GLU A 74 7.97 4.20 4.38
CA GLU A 74 8.74 3.06 3.91
C GLU A 74 8.57 1.80 4.78
N ASN A 75 8.14 1.95 6.04
CA ASN A 75 7.84 0.84 6.94
C ASN A 75 6.43 0.28 6.74
N SER A 76 5.64 0.90 5.87
CA SER A 76 4.26 0.49 5.60
C SER A 76 4.20 -0.75 4.71
N SER A 77 3.03 -1.40 4.71
CA SER A 77 2.74 -2.51 3.81
C SER A 77 1.28 -2.53 3.39
N VAL A 78 0.99 -3.10 2.22
CA VAL A 78 -0.38 -3.27 1.73
C VAL A 78 -0.56 -4.65 1.10
N GLU A 79 -1.66 -5.32 1.47
CA GLU A 79 -2.11 -6.57 0.87
C GLU A 79 -3.54 -6.41 0.39
N VAL A 80 -3.81 -6.82 -0.85
CA VAL A 80 -5.12 -6.66 -1.50
C VAL A 80 -5.53 -7.95 -2.19
N THR A 81 -6.81 -8.27 -2.09
CA THR A 81 -7.46 -9.34 -2.86
C THR A 81 -8.64 -8.75 -3.64
N LEU A 82 -8.68 -9.00 -4.94
CA LEU A 82 -9.71 -8.51 -5.86
C LEU A 82 -10.48 -9.71 -6.41
N LYS A 83 -11.82 -9.64 -6.41
CA LYS A 83 -12.68 -10.73 -6.91
C LYS A 83 -12.90 -10.61 -8.42
N VAL A 84 -12.41 -11.57 -9.19
CA VAL A 84 -12.52 -11.60 -10.66
C VAL A 84 -13.98 -11.62 -11.10
N ALA A 85 -14.85 -12.29 -10.35
CA ALA A 85 -16.29 -12.34 -10.62
C ALA A 85 -16.98 -10.98 -10.58
N SER A 86 -16.37 -9.98 -9.92
CA SER A 86 -16.91 -8.62 -9.78
C SER A 86 -16.44 -7.65 -10.86
N ILE A 87 -15.71 -8.10 -11.88
CA ILE A 87 -15.31 -7.26 -13.02
C ILE A 87 -16.56 -6.72 -13.73
N PHE A 88 -16.60 -5.42 -13.92
CA PHE A 88 -17.73 -4.70 -14.47
C PHE A 88 -17.27 -3.61 -15.46
N SER A 89 -17.67 -3.76 -16.71
CA SER A 89 -17.40 -2.80 -17.81
C SER A 89 -18.62 -1.94 -18.16
N GLY A 90 -19.78 -2.25 -17.59
CA GLY A 90 -21.07 -1.65 -17.98
C GLY A 90 -21.73 -2.38 -19.17
N ALA A 91 -21.06 -3.30 -19.84
CA ALA A 91 -21.58 -4.08 -20.97
C ALA A 91 -21.60 -5.58 -20.62
N LYS A 92 -22.80 -6.14 -20.47
CA LYS A 92 -22.98 -7.56 -20.02
C LYS A 92 -22.22 -8.58 -20.85
N ALA A 93 -22.08 -8.36 -22.16
CA ALA A 93 -21.35 -9.27 -23.04
C ALA A 93 -19.85 -9.22 -22.71
N LEU A 94 -19.28 -8.03 -22.63
CA LEU A 94 -17.88 -7.82 -22.29
C LEU A 94 -17.55 -8.33 -20.88
N ASP A 95 -18.44 -8.14 -19.91
CA ASP A 95 -18.27 -8.67 -18.55
C ASP A 95 -18.19 -10.21 -18.55
N ARG A 96 -19.02 -10.89 -19.37
CA ARG A 96 -18.93 -12.35 -19.51
C ARG A 96 -17.61 -12.77 -20.14
N ASP A 97 -17.20 -12.08 -21.21
CA ASP A 97 -15.97 -12.39 -21.91
C ASP A 97 -14.75 -12.21 -20.99
N LEU A 98 -14.66 -11.09 -20.27
CA LEU A 98 -13.57 -10.82 -19.33
C LEU A 98 -13.47 -11.89 -18.21
N ARG A 99 -14.61 -12.42 -17.74
CA ARG A 99 -14.63 -13.47 -16.71
C ARG A 99 -14.42 -14.88 -17.24
N SER A 100 -14.48 -15.07 -18.57
CA SER A 100 -14.36 -16.38 -19.22
C SER A 100 -12.93 -16.92 -19.16
N SER A 101 -12.77 -18.20 -19.53
CA SER A 101 -11.47 -18.87 -19.68
C SER A 101 -10.58 -18.28 -20.77
N ASP A 102 -11.12 -17.46 -21.66
CA ASP A 102 -10.36 -16.73 -22.67
C ASP A 102 -9.60 -15.52 -22.11
N PHE A 103 -10.00 -15.07 -20.91
CA PHE A 103 -9.41 -13.93 -20.22
C PHE A 103 -9.04 -14.25 -18.77
N PHE A 104 -9.80 -13.76 -17.79
CA PHE A 104 -9.42 -13.89 -16.37
C PHE A 104 -9.80 -15.24 -15.73
N ASP A 105 -10.56 -16.09 -16.42
CA ASP A 105 -10.96 -17.43 -15.96
C ASP A 105 -11.44 -17.46 -14.50
N ALA A 106 -12.50 -16.68 -14.22
CA ALA A 106 -13.02 -16.47 -12.87
C ALA A 106 -13.38 -17.77 -12.13
N ALA A 107 -13.71 -18.83 -12.87
CA ALA A 107 -14.07 -20.12 -12.30
C ALA A 107 -12.85 -20.85 -11.71
N ARG A 108 -11.68 -20.71 -12.35
CA ARG A 108 -10.45 -21.36 -11.94
C ARG A 108 -9.56 -20.47 -11.09
N TYR A 109 -9.58 -19.16 -11.36
CA TYR A 109 -8.79 -18.15 -10.67
C TYR A 109 -9.70 -17.03 -10.15
N PRO A 110 -10.41 -17.28 -9.04
CA PRO A 110 -11.41 -16.35 -8.53
C PRO A 110 -10.83 -15.03 -8.01
N ASP A 111 -9.54 -15.03 -7.70
CA ASP A 111 -8.87 -13.92 -7.06
C ASP A 111 -7.67 -13.41 -7.86
N ILE A 112 -7.53 -12.08 -7.89
CA ILE A 112 -6.28 -11.37 -8.20
C ILE A 112 -5.75 -10.85 -6.88
N THR A 113 -4.44 -11.02 -6.61
CA THR A 113 -3.84 -10.54 -5.36
C THR A 113 -2.65 -9.63 -5.63
N PHE A 114 -2.47 -8.64 -4.75
CA PHE A 114 -1.29 -7.80 -4.70
C PHE A 114 -0.74 -7.77 -3.28
N LYS A 115 0.58 -7.92 -3.16
CA LYS A 115 1.29 -7.80 -1.88
C LYS A 115 2.52 -6.92 -2.08
N SER A 116 2.59 -5.83 -1.34
CA SER A 116 3.77 -4.95 -1.37
C SER A 116 5.02 -5.67 -0.85
N THR A 117 6.14 -5.44 -1.52
CA THR A 117 7.47 -5.96 -1.12
C THR A 117 8.42 -4.85 -0.70
N MET A 118 8.19 -3.63 -1.21
CA MET A 118 9.00 -2.45 -0.87
C MET A 118 8.18 -1.19 -1.13
N ILE A 119 8.30 -0.24 -0.21
CA ILE A 119 7.77 1.12 -0.38
C ILE A 119 8.95 2.09 -0.36
N ARG A 120 9.02 2.97 -1.35
CA ARG A 120 10.06 3.97 -1.50
C ARG A 120 9.44 5.35 -1.66
N ARG A 121 9.76 6.26 -0.76
CA ARG A 121 9.36 7.66 -0.88
C ARG A 121 10.19 8.35 -1.96
N VAL A 122 9.54 9.08 -2.87
CA VAL A 122 10.19 9.83 -3.95
C VAL A 122 9.92 11.34 -3.86
N GLY A 123 9.02 11.75 -2.99
CA GLY A 123 8.69 13.15 -2.71
C GLY A 123 7.93 13.29 -1.41
N GLU A 124 7.48 14.50 -1.09
CA GLU A 124 6.78 14.77 0.17
C GLU A 124 5.53 13.89 0.34
N ARG A 125 4.74 13.76 -0.73
CA ARG A 125 3.50 12.98 -0.77
C ARG A 125 3.45 12.04 -1.98
N SER A 126 4.59 11.58 -2.45
CA SER A 126 4.68 10.65 -3.56
C SER A 126 5.69 9.55 -3.28
N GLY A 127 5.41 8.36 -3.76
CA GLY A 127 6.23 7.19 -3.56
C GLY A 127 5.99 6.13 -4.63
N GLU A 128 6.82 5.12 -4.59
CA GLU A 128 6.68 3.90 -5.35
C GLU A 128 6.37 2.75 -4.40
N VAL A 129 5.37 1.96 -4.75
CA VAL A 129 5.05 0.72 -4.06
C VAL A 129 5.35 -0.43 -5.00
N ALA A 130 6.49 -1.08 -4.80
CA ALA A 130 6.81 -2.32 -5.48
C ALA A 130 6.09 -3.48 -4.78
N GLY A 131 5.61 -4.46 -5.55
CA GLY A 131 4.91 -5.61 -5.00
C GLY A 131 4.70 -6.71 -6.02
N ASP A 132 4.24 -7.83 -5.52
CA ASP A 132 3.91 -9.02 -6.29
C ASP A 132 2.43 -9.02 -6.66
N LEU A 133 2.14 -8.94 -7.97
CA LEU A 133 0.80 -9.03 -8.53
C LEU A 133 0.57 -10.43 -9.09
N THR A 134 -0.43 -11.12 -8.59
CA THR A 134 -0.82 -12.46 -9.05
C THR A 134 -2.10 -12.40 -9.84
N ILE A 135 -2.07 -12.84 -11.11
CA ILE A 135 -3.21 -12.97 -12.01
C ILE A 135 -3.11 -14.35 -12.68
N LEU A 136 -4.21 -15.08 -12.83
CA LEU A 136 -4.25 -16.43 -13.40
C LEU A 136 -3.26 -17.40 -12.72
N GLY A 137 -2.98 -17.21 -11.43
CA GLY A 137 -2.02 -18.03 -10.69
C GLY A 137 -0.54 -17.70 -10.96
N GLU A 138 -0.25 -16.78 -11.89
CA GLU A 138 1.11 -16.31 -12.18
C GLU A 138 1.41 -15.06 -11.38
N THR A 139 2.55 -15.03 -10.69
CA THR A 139 2.99 -13.89 -9.89
C THR A 139 4.12 -13.14 -10.59
N ARG A 140 4.00 -11.81 -10.67
CA ARG A 140 5.02 -10.94 -11.26
C ARG A 140 5.20 -9.67 -10.46
N PRO A 141 6.42 -9.14 -10.39
CA PRO A 141 6.67 -7.85 -9.75
C PRO A 141 6.07 -6.71 -10.59
N VAL A 142 5.44 -5.79 -9.90
CA VAL A 142 4.94 -4.52 -10.47
C VAL A 142 5.31 -3.36 -9.55
N VAL A 143 5.31 -2.15 -10.10
CA VAL A 143 5.55 -0.93 -9.33
C VAL A 143 4.37 0.01 -9.55
N LEU A 144 3.71 0.39 -8.47
CA LEU A 144 2.68 1.41 -8.45
C LEU A 144 3.34 2.77 -8.19
N GLN A 145 3.02 3.77 -9.02
CA GLN A 145 3.33 5.17 -8.72
C GLN A 145 2.19 5.69 -7.82
N VAL A 146 2.52 6.07 -6.59
CA VAL A 146 1.54 6.38 -5.56
C VAL A 146 1.66 7.82 -5.12
N ARG A 147 0.51 8.48 -4.96
CA ARG A 147 0.34 9.76 -4.30
C ARG A 147 -0.46 9.56 -3.01
N TRP A 148 0.08 10.02 -1.90
CA TRP A 148 -0.60 10.14 -0.63
C TRP A 148 -1.38 11.45 -0.58
N ASN A 149 -2.70 11.38 -0.69
CA ASN A 149 -3.59 12.54 -0.78
C ASN A 149 -3.89 13.13 0.60
N PHE A 150 -4.18 12.26 1.57
CA PHE A 150 -4.62 12.67 2.91
C PHE A 150 -4.35 11.57 3.95
N SER A 151 -4.10 11.97 5.20
CA SER A 151 -4.32 11.12 6.39
C SER A 151 -4.63 12.00 7.59
N GLY A 152 -5.52 11.54 8.47
CA GLY A 152 -5.92 12.26 9.65
C GLY A 152 -7.34 11.91 10.09
N GLU A 153 -7.90 12.72 11.00
CA GLU A 153 -9.31 12.61 11.35
C GLU A 153 -10.19 12.83 10.12
N HIS A 154 -11.25 12.04 10.02
CA HIS A 154 -12.16 12.11 8.87
C HIS A 154 -12.76 13.51 8.75
N PRO A 155 -12.67 14.19 7.58
CA PRO A 155 -13.11 15.58 7.41
C PRO A 155 -14.58 15.83 7.78
N LEU A 156 -15.44 14.81 7.61
CA LEU A 156 -16.85 14.89 8.01
C LEU A 156 -17.09 14.64 9.50
N GLY A 157 -16.07 14.32 10.30
CA GLY A 157 -16.23 13.96 11.72
C GLY A 157 -16.87 15.04 12.57
N GLN A 158 -16.75 16.31 12.19
CA GLN A 158 -17.36 17.44 12.90
C GLN A 158 -18.84 17.64 12.60
N ILE A 159 -19.31 17.24 11.41
CA ILE A 159 -20.68 17.48 10.93
C ILE A 159 -21.51 16.22 10.78
N ASN A 160 -20.89 15.03 10.75
CA ASN A 160 -21.59 13.75 10.66
C ASN A 160 -21.14 12.83 11.81
N PRO A 161 -22.04 12.52 12.77
CA PRO A 161 -21.71 11.67 13.92
C PRO A 161 -21.16 10.28 13.55
N GLY A 162 -21.51 9.74 12.38
CA GLY A 162 -21.03 8.47 11.86
C GLY A 162 -19.53 8.42 11.57
N TYR A 163 -18.90 9.59 11.38
CA TYR A 163 -17.45 9.72 11.11
C TYR A 163 -16.67 10.30 12.30
N ARG A 164 -17.33 10.65 13.40
CA ARG A 164 -16.68 11.26 14.58
C ARG A 164 -15.62 10.32 15.16
N GLY A 165 -14.39 10.82 15.29
CA GLY A 165 -13.27 10.07 15.84
C GLY A 165 -12.71 8.99 14.91
N LYS A 166 -13.21 8.88 13.66
CA LYS A 166 -12.62 8.01 12.65
C LYS A 166 -11.41 8.69 12.01
N TYR A 167 -10.39 7.90 11.74
CA TYR A 167 -9.22 8.32 10.97
C TYR A 167 -9.29 7.70 9.57
N VAL A 168 -8.87 8.45 8.57
CA VAL A 168 -8.90 8.06 7.16
C VAL A 168 -7.54 8.32 6.53
N ALA A 169 -7.16 7.47 5.55
CA ALA A 169 -6.02 7.69 4.67
C ALA A 169 -6.47 7.52 3.22
N GLY A 170 -6.08 8.45 2.35
CA GLY A 170 -6.47 8.48 0.94
C GLY A 170 -5.26 8.46 0.03
N PHE A 171 -5.32 7.64 -1.05
CA PHE A 171 -4.24 7.45 -2.01
C PHE A 171 -4.78 7.37 -3.43
N SER A 172 -3.99 7.94 -4.37
CA SER A 172 -4.12 7.67 -5.80
C SER A 172 -2.93 6.87 -6.26
N ALA A 173 -3.15 5.82 -7.04
CA ALA A 173 -2.06 5.03 -7.60
C ALA A 173 -2.29 4.70 -9.07
N VAL A 174 -1.20 4.60 -9.84
CA VAL A 174 -1.23 4.24 -11.25
C VAL A 174 -0.07 3.31 -11.59
N THR A 175 -0.34 2.37 -12.49
CA THR A 175 0.69 1.56 -13.13
C THR A 175 0.25 1.13 -14.52
N THR A 176 1.21 0.73 -15.36
CA THR A 176 0.96 0.09 -16.66
C THR A 176 1.66 -1.26 -16.67
N VAL A 177 0.95 -2.29 -17.09
CA VAL A 177 1.46 -3.66 -17.16
C VAL A 177 1.19 -4.27 -18.53
N ALA A 178 2.06 -5.16 -18.99
CA ALA A 178 1.82 -5.99 -20.16
C ALA A 178 1.07 -7.26 -19.75
N ARG A 179 -0.22 -7.36 -20.09
CA ARG A 179 -1.08 -8.50 -19.69
C ARG A 179 -0.61 -9.86 -20.21
N SER A 180 0.11 -9.87 -21.31
CA SER A 180 0.74 -11.09 -21.85
C SER A 180 1.69 -11.74 -20.85
N GLY A 181 2.27 -10.97 -19.94
CA GLY A 181 3.11 -11.45 -18.85
C GLY A 181 2.40 -12.47 -17.97
N TRP A 182 1.11 -12.37 -17.77
CA TRP A 182 0.27 -13.33 -17.02
C TRP A 182 -0.47 -14.32 -17.91
N GLY A 183 -0.10 -14.44 -19.18
CA GLY A 183 -0.75 -15.38 -20.11
C GLY A 183 -2.01 -14.82 -20.79
N LEU A 184 -2.46 -13.61 -20.49
CA LEU A 184 -3.62 -12.96 -21.10
C LEU A 184 -3.31 -12.47 -22.53
N LYS A 185 -3.13 -13.40 -23.47
CA LYS A 185 -2.65 -13.10 -24.84
C LYS A 185 -3.78 -12.97 -25.88
N ARG A 186 -5.03 -13.28 -25.50
CA ARG A 186 -6.17 -13.24 -26.43
C ARG A 186 -6.29 -11.87 -27.10
N ALA A 187 -6.48 -11.90 -28.43
CA ALA A 187 -6.69 -10.73 -29.29
C ALA A 187 -5.54 -9.70 -29.36
N ILE A 188 -4.32 -10.00 -28.88
CA ILE A 188 -3.15 -9.15 -29.15
C ILE A 188 -2.76 -9.29 -30.63
N PRO A 189 -2.45 -8.19 -31.36
CA PRO A 189 -2.34 -6.79 -30.89
C PRO A 189 -3.62 -5.98 -31.06
N LEU A 190 -4.72 -6.55 -31.54
CA LEU A 190 -5.98 -5.83 -31.79
C LEU A 190 -6.55 -5.20 -30.50
N VAL A 191 -6.42 -5.91 -29.39
CA VAL A 191 -6.62 -5.39 -28.06
C VAL A 191 -5.25 -5.25 -27.43
N SER A 192 -4.90 -4.06 -26.94
CA SER A 192 -3.57 -3.76 -26.46
C SER A 192 -3.05 -4.76 -25.43
N ASP A 193 -1.76 -5.02 -25.47
CA ASP A 193 -1.04 -5.75 -24.42
C ASP A 193 -0.89 -4.89 -23.16
N GLU A 194 -0.63 -3.61 -23.34
CA GLU A 194 -0.53 -2.65 -22.26
C GLU A 194 -1.89 -2.37 -21.65
N ILE A 195 -1.96 -2.53 -20.34
CA ILE A 195 -3.11 -2.25 -19.49
C ILE A 195 -2.70 -1.19 -18.49
N GLU A 196 -3.39 -0.06 -18.47
CA GLU A 196 -3.25 0.93 -17.42
C GLU A 196 -4.20 0.59 -16.27
N ILE A 197 -3.69 0.63 -15.06
CA ILE A 197 -4.44 0.41 -13.82
C ILE A 197 -4.42 1.71 -13.03
N ILE A 198 -5.60 2.20 -12.65
CA ILE A 198 -5.79 3.40 -11.85
C ILE A 198 -6.55 3.00 -10.59
N ILE A 199 -6.03 3.42 -9.45
CA ILE A 199 -6.58 3.15 -8.14
C ILE A 199 -6.79 4.48 -7.42
N GLU A 200 -8.03 4.74 -7.00
CA GLU A 200 -8.38 5.81 -6.07
C GLU A 200 -8.93 5.13 -4.82
N ALA A 201 -8.20 5.21 -3.73
CA ALA A 201 -8.51 4.42 -2.54
C ALA A 201 -8.62 5.27 -1.29
N GLU A 202 -9.70 5.06 -0.55
CA GLU A 202 -9.86 5.53 0.82
C GLU A 202 -9.81 4.34 1.77
N PHE A 203 -9.16 4.56 2.92
CA PHE A 203 -9.00 3.55 3.96
C PHE A 203 -9.43 4.13 5.30
N LEU A 204 -10.12 3.34 6.09
CA LEU A 204 -10.52 3.68 7.46
C LEU A 204 -9.64 2.93 8.46
N ARG A 205 -9.11 3.65 9.46
CA ARG A 205 -8.34 3.06 10.55
C ARG A 205 -9.24 2.17 11.41
N LYS A 206 -8.76 0.98 11.74
CA LYS A 206 -9.40 0.05 12.69
C LYS A 206 -9.33 0.52 14.11
#